data_5bb2ad885cb492983a1512fd836aa6db
#
_entry.id   5bb2ad885cb492983a1512fd836aa6db
#
_cell.length_a   1.000
_cell.length_b   1.000
_cell.length_c   1.000
_cell.angle_alpha   90.00
_cell.angle_beta   90.00
_cell.angle_gamma   90.00
#
_symmetry.space_group_name_H-M   'P 1'
#
loop_
_entity.id
_entity.type
_entity.pdbx_description
1 polymer ?
#
loop_
_entity_poly.entity_id
_entity_poly.type
_entity_poly.pdbx_seq_one_letter_code
_entity_poly.pdbx_strand_id
1 'polypeptide(L)'
;MNLPVNYEFINQYNAMRSPSTVHCRNTALVEYYTRYLFQKVISVFEFEGLPEEWADNYFKYVLFGYGVIAVIYTDKYGVICQDCGLSGFDVFYQPTRCIIANPHLPGLKEFKIHENCEIIKLQPDYGSVMDLVTTYADLMALALETTGANLLNSKLSYVFFAENKTAAESFKKLYDRVASGEPMAVIDKNLLMEDGTPAWQIFTQNVGQNYI
;
A
#
# COMPACT_ATOMS: atom_id res chain seq x y z
N MET A 1 38.55 2.18 -1.24
CA MET A 1 37.60 1.11 -1.56
C MET A 1 36.30 1.79 -1.97
N ASN A 2 36.15 2.07 -3.25
CA ASN A 2 34.90 2.71 -3.75
C ASN A 2 33.85 1.63 -3.80
N LEU A 3 32.96 1.65 -2.83
CA LEU A 3 31.73 0.89 -2.95
C LEU A 3 31.00 1.41 -4.17
N PRO A 4 30.59 0.56 -5.11
CA PRO A 4 29.72 1.00 -6.18
C PRO A 4 28.53 1.70 -5.52
N VAL A 5 28.14 2.84 -6.08
CA VAL A 5 26.84 3.43 -5.74
C VAL A 5 25.82 2.40 -6.20
N ASN A 6 25.45 1.53 -5.29
CA ASN A 6 24.46 0.54 -5.56
C ASN A 6 23.14 1.28 -5.58
N TYR A 7 22.37 1.17 -6.64
CA TYR A 7 21.00 1.70 -6.69
C TYR A 7 20.14 1.08 -5.57
N GLU A 8 20.46 -0.12 -5.09
CA GLU A 8 19.91 -0.67 -3.86
C GLU A 8 20.18 0.24 -2.65
N PHE A 9 21.32 0.95 -2.60
CA PHE A 9 21.61 1.88 -1.52
C PHE A 9 20.72 3.13 -1.60
N ILE A 10 20.41 3.63 -2.79
CA ILE A 10 19.46 4.71 -3.00
C ILE A 10 18.06 4.25 -2.59
N ASN A 11 17.67 3.04 -2.96
CA ASN A 11 16.40 2.45 -2.55
C ASN A 11 16.33 2.21 -1.04
N GLN A 12 17.41 1.74 -0.41
CA GLN A 12 17.51 1.64 1.06
C GLN A 12 17.45 3.01 1.72
N TYR A 13 18.10 4.02 1.15
CA TYR A 13 18.05 5.37 1.67
C TYR A 13 16.65 5.99 1.54
N ASN A 14 15.95 5.72 0.45
CA ASN A 14 14.56 6.12 0.27
C ASN A 14 13.62 5.35 1.20
N ALA A 15 13.86 4.06 1.44
CA ALA A 15 13.14 3.26 2.42
C ALA A 15 13.36 3.75 3.86
N MET A 16 14.59 4.19 4.19
CA MET A 16 14.88 4.84 5.49
C MET A 16 14.17 6.18 5.68
N ARG A 17 13.79 6.83 4.60
CA ARG A 17 13.00 8.08 4.60
C ARG A 17 11.51 7.85 4.47
N SER A 18 11.07 6.60 4.41
CA SER A 18 9.64 6.29 4.42
C SER A 18 9.00 6.93 5.65
N PRO A 19 7.97 7.75 5.47
CA PRO A 19 7.37 8.52 6.57
C PRO A 19 6.64 7.64 7.59
N SER A 20 6.51 6.35 7.34
CA SER A 20 5.79 5.43 8.22
C SER A 20 6.59 4.15 8.46
N THR A 21 6.79 3.83 9.74
CA THR A 21 7.26 2.52 10.21
C THR A 21 6.10 1.58 10.55
N VAL A 22 4.86 2.05 10.40
CA VAL A 22 3.65 1.30 10.72
C VAL A 22 3.09 0.72 9.43
N HIS A 23 2.96 -0.60 9.40
CA HIS A 23 2.47 -1.35 8.25
C HIS A 23 1.10 -1.98 8.54
N CYS A 24 0.26 -2.06 7.53
CA CYS A 24 -1.01 -2.78 7.60
C CYS A 24 -0.76 -4.29 7.71
N ARG A 25 -1.43 -4.94 8.65
CA ARG A 25 -1.31 -6.40 8.84
C ARG A 25 -2.09 -7.21 7.81
N ASN A 26 -3.08 -6.59 7.17
CA ASN A 26 -3.90 -7.23 6.16
C ASN A 26 -3.21 -7.17 4.80
N THR A 27 -2.37 -8.17 4.51
CA THR A 27 -1.61 -8.27 3.25
C THR A 27 -2.50 -8.29 2.01
N ALA A 28 -3.67 -8.94 2.09
CA ALA A 28 -4.62 -8.98 0.96
C ALA A 28 -5.16 -7.59 0.60
N LEU A 29 -5.37 -6.74 1.60
CA LEU A 29 -5.80 -5.36 1.40
C LEU A 29 -4.67 -4.51 0.81
N VAL A 30 -3.43 -4.71 1.27
CA VAL A 30 -2.24 -4.05 0.71
C VAL A 30 -2.05 -4.45 -0.76
N GLU A 31 -2.15 -5.74 -1.09
CA GLU A 31 -2.06 -6.22 -2.47
C GLU A 31 -3.16 -5.64 -3.36
N TYR A 32 -4.39 -5.55 -2.85
CA TYR A 32 -5.50 -4.94 -3.56
C TYR A 32 -5.20 -3.48 -3.93
N TYR A 33 -4.75 -2.67 -2.96
CA TYR A 33 -4.42 -1.28 -3.22
C TYR A 33 -3.17 -1.12 -4.08
N THR A 34 -2.16 -1.97 -3.92
CA THR A 34 -0.97 -1.98 -4.77
C THR A 34 -1.37 -2.18 -6.23
N ARG A 35 -2.19 -3.19 -6.52
CA ARG A 35 -2.69 -3.46 -7.88
C ARG A 35 -3.53 -2.30 -8.41
N TYR A 36 -4.42 -1.77 -7.59
CA TYR A 36 -5.29 -0.67 -7.97
C TYR A 36 -4.50 0.59 -8.31
N LEU A 37 -3.58 1.01 -7.44
CA LEU A 37 -2.76 2.20 -7.64
C LEU A 37 -1.82 2.03 -8.85
N PHE A 38 -1.19 0.87 -8.99
CA PHE A 38 -0.33 0.59 -10.14
C PHE A 38 -1.10 0.69 -11.46
N GLN A 39 -2.28 0.10 -11.54
CA GLN A 39 -3.13 0.22 -12.73
C GLN A 39 -3.52 1.67 -13.00
N LYS A 40 -3.79 2.47 -11.98
CA LYS A 40 -4.07 3.90 -12.13
C LYS A 40 -2.88 4.66 -12.67
N VAL A 41 -1.69 4.40 -12.16
CA VAL A 41 -0.46 5.05 -12.64
C VAL A 41 -0.22 4.74 -14.11
N ILE A 42 -0.23 3.47 -14.51
CA ILE A 42 0.02 3.09 -15.91
C ILE A 42 -1.07 3.56 -16.88
N SER A 43 -2.30 3.73 -16.42
CA SER A 43 -3.42 4.19 -17.26
C SER A 43 -3.37 5.67 -17.63
N VAL A 44 -2.53 6.47 -16.96
CA VAL A 44 -2.36 7.91 -17.26
C VAL A 44 -1.49 8.14 -18.48
N PHE A 45 -0.63 7.17 -18.80
CA PHE A 45 0.34 7.30 -19.89
C PHE A 45 -0.14 6.56 -21.13
N GLU A 46 0.01 7.23 -22.26
CA GLU A 46 -0.18 6.68 -23.58
C GLU A 46 1.11 6.82 -24.38
N PHE A 47 1.53 5.75 -25.04
CA PHE A 47 2.73 5.74 -25.85
C PHE A 47 2.33 5.69 -27.32
N GLU A 48 2.82 6.64 -28.09
CA GLU A 48 2.60 6.71 -29.52
C GLU A 48 3.79 6.13 -30.28
N GLY A 49 3.53 5.49 -31.42
CA GLY A 49 4.59 5.01 -32.34
C GLY A 49 5.29 3.74 -31.87
N LEU A 50 4.73 2.99 -30.92
CA LEU A 50 5.22 1.65 -30.59
C LEU A 50 4.97 0.70 -31.76
N PRO A 51 5.91 -0.25 -32.03
CA PRO A 51 5.68 -1.31 -32.99
C PRO A 51 4.40 -2.10 -32.68
N GLU A 52 3.62 -2.48 -33.70
CA GLU A 52 2.37 -3.23 -33.50
C GLU A 52 2.57 -4.59 -32.81
N GLU A 53 3.75 -5.18 -32.97
CA GLU A 53 4.13 -6.44 -32.33
C GLU A 53 4.40 -6.30 -30.82
N TRP A 54 4.60 -5.06 -30.35
CA TRP A 54 4.80 -4.81 -28.92
C TRP A 54 3.44 -4.70 -28.24
N ALA A 55 3.17 -5.60 -27.31
CA ALA A 55 1.96 -5.49 -26.50
C ALA A 55 2.08 -4.27 -25.57
N ASP A 56 1.29 -3.22 -25.87
CA ASP A 56 1.30 -1.95 -25.12
C ASP A 56 1.17 -2.18 -23.59
N ASN A 57 0.27 -3.05 -23.19
CA ASN A 57 0.10 -3.40 -21.79
C ASN A 57 1.33 -4.06 -21.15
N TYR A 58 2.02 -4.94 -21.88
CA TYR A 58 3.25 -5.57 -21.41
C TYR A 58 4.37 -4.54 -21.30
N PHE A 59 4.53 -3.69 -22.31
CA PHE A 59 5.51 -2.62 -22.32
C PHE A 59 5.34 -1.69 -21.11
N LYS A 60 4.13 -1.19 -20.89
CA LYS A 60 3.80 -0.32 -19.74
C LYS A 60 4.05 -1.04 -18.42
N TYR A 61 3.55 -2.28 -18.30
CA TYR A 61 3.71 -3.05 -17.07
C TYR A 61 5.17 -3.25 -16.69
N VAL A 62 6.01 -3.64 -17.65
CA VAL A 62 7.45 -3.85 -17.41
C VAL A 62 8.16 -2.53 -17.13
N LEU A 63 7.95 -1.51 -17.95
CA LEU A 63 8.63 -0.23 -17.79
C LEU A 63 8.31 0.42 -16.43
N PHE A 64 7.05 0.46 -16.04
CA PHE A 64 6.64 1.07 -14.78
C PHE A 64 6.89 0.17 -13.57
N GLY A 65 6.77 -1.15 -13.73
CA GLY A 65 6.98 -2.13 -12.66
C GLY A 65 8.42 -2.39 -12.32
N TYR A 66 9.30 -2.44 -13.33
CA TYR A 66 10.73 -2.73 -13.15
C TYR A 66 11.63 -1.52 -13.36
N GLY A 67 11.11 -0.45 -13.97
CA GLY A 67 11.86 0.79 -14.23
C GLY A 67 12.67 0.78 -15.52
N VAL A 68 12.90 -0.40 -16.10
CA VAL A 68 13.69 -0.58 -17.34
C VAL A 68 13.09 -1.67 -18.21
N ILE A 69 13.28 -1.52 -19.51
CA ILE A 69 12.94 -2.54 -20.49
C ILE A 69 14.03 -2.59 -21.54
N ALA A 70 14.46 -3.79 -21.92
CA ALA A 70 15.46 -4.00 -22.94
C ALA A 70 14.81 -4.15 -24.31
N VAL A 71 15.41 -3.53 -25.31
CA VAL A 71 15.05 -3.68 -26.74
C VAL A 71 16.16 -4.46 -27.41
N ILE A 72 15.83 -5.61 -27.96
CA ILE A 72 16.77 -6.51 -28.64
C ILE A 72 16.25 -6.91 -30.02
N TYR A 73 17.18 -7.23 -30.92
CA TYR A 73 16.83 -7.84 -32.19
C TYR A 73 16.97 -9.37 -32.12
N THR A 74 16.01 -10.07 -32.68
CA THR A 74 16.04 -11.52 -32.83
C THR A 74 15.71 -11.92 -34.26
N ASP A 75 16.38 -12.92 -34.82
CA ASP A 75 16.15 -13.39 -36.20
C ASP A 75 14.72 -13.89 -36.43
N LYS A 76 14.10 -14.42 -35.38
CA LYS A 76 12.77 -15.02 -35.47
C LYS A 76 11.63 -14.02 -35.29
N TYR A 77 11.81 -13.04 -34.42
CA TYR A 77 10.73 -12.14 -34.00
C TYR A 77 10.99 -10.67 -34.34
N GLY A 78 12.13 -10.36 -34.98
CA GLY A 78 12.53 -8.98 -35.25
C GLY A 78 12.92 -8.23 -33.97
N VAL A 79 12.57 -6.96 -33.90
CA VAL A 79 12.83 -6.11 -32.75
C VAL A 79 11.75 -6.32 -31.70
N ILE A 80 12.16 -6.78 -30.53
CA ILE A 80 11.26 -7.05 -29.41
C ILE A 80 11.69 -6.35 -28.15
N CYS A 81 10.76 -6.05 -27.25
CA CYS A 81 11.03 -5.55 -25.92
C CYS A 81 10.88 -6.68 -24.88
N GLN A 82 11.79 -6.70 -23.88
CA GLN A 82 11.84 -7.74 -22.85
C GLN A 82 12.16 -7.13 -21.49
N ASP A 83 11.63 -7.75 -20.45
CA ASP A 83 12.11 -7.48 -19.10
C ASP A 83 13.58 -7.89 -18.97
N CYS A 84 14.35 -7.16 -18.19
CA CYS A 84 15.77 -7.43 -18.03
C CYS A 84 16.31 -7.04 -16.65
N GLY A 85 17.32 -7.76 -16.23
CA GLY A 85 18.20 -7.36 -15.12
C GLY A 85 19.41 -6.60 -15.66
N LEU A 86 19.81 -5.52 -14.99
CA LEU A 86 20.99 -4.73 -15.34
C LEU A 86 22.23 -5.29 -14.64
N SER A 87 23.36 -5.35 -15.33
CA SER A 87 24.63 -5.82 -14.77
C SER A 87 25.83 -5.12 -15.42
N GLY A 88 26.97 -5.17 -14.70
CA GLY A 88 28.20 -4.47 -15.11
C GLY A 88 27.99 -2.96 -15.09
N PHE A 89 28.97 -2.25 -14.53
CA PHE A 89 28.93 -0.79 -14.51
C PHE A 89 30.25 -0.23 -15.03
N ASP A 90 30.16 0.84 -15.80
CA ASP A 90 31.32 1.59 -16.23
C ASP A 90 31.81 2.56 -15.14
N VAL A 91 32.81 3.38 -15.47
CA VAL A 91 33.39 4.38 -14.56
C VAL A 91 32.41 5.50 -14.19
N PHE A 92 31.33 5.67 -14.95
CA PHE A 92 30.25 6.63 -14.73
C PHE A 92 29.02 6.00 -14.05
N TYR A 93 29.15 4.75 -13.60
CA TYR A 93 28.07 3.96 -13.01
C TYR A 93 26.87 3.73 -13.95
N GLN A 94 27.10 3.74 -15.28
CA GLN A 94 26.09 3.33 -16.22
C GLN A 94 26.17 1.80 -16.43
N PRO A 95 25.02 1.11 -16.50
CA PRO A 95 25.02 -0.32 -16.75
C PRO A 95 25.54 -0.61 -18.16
N THR A 96 26.43 -1.59 -18.29
CA THR A 96 27.04 -1.98 -19.57
C THR A 96 26.42 -3.23 -20.17
N ARG A 97 25.66 -3.98 -19.37
CA ARG A 97 25.06 -5.27 -19.77
C ARG A 97 23.65 -5.40 -19.26
N CYS A 98 22.83 -6.10 -20.01
CA CYS A 98 21.53 -6.56 -19.54
C CYS A 98 21.38 -8.08 -19.67
N ILE A 99 20.63 -8.68 -18.76
CA ILE A 99 20.35 -10.12 -18.72
C ILE A 99 18.86 -10.32 -18.96
N ILE A 100 18.51 -11.09 -19.98
CA ILE A 100 17.13 -11.40 -20.33
C ILE A 100 16.89 -12.90 -20.11
N ALA A 101 15.94 -13.21 -19.22
CA ALA A 101 15.57 -14.57 -18.86
C ALA A 101 14.15 -14.89 -19.36
N ASN A 102 14.00 -15.09 -20.69
CA ASN A 102 12.73 -15.50 -21.26
C ASN A 102 12.79 -16.97 -21.69
N PRO A 103 11.89 -17.85 -21.21
CA PRO A 103 11.88 -19.26 -21.56
C PRO A 103 11.62 -19.53 -23.04
N HIS A 104 11.01 -18.59 -23.76
CA HIS A 104 10.77 -18.69 -25.21
C HIS A 104 11.96 -18.22 -26.07
N LEU A 105 12.95 -17.58 -25.44
CA LEU A 105 14.23 -17.28 -26.04
C LEU A 105 15.24 -18.31 -25.54
N PRO A 106 16.04 -18.95 -26.39
CA PRO A 106 16.90 -20.05 -25.97
C PRO A 106 17.97 -19.60 -24.97
N GLY A 107 17.73 -19.92 -23.71
CA GLY A 107 18.66 -19.73 -22.58
C GLY A 107 18.66 -18.30 -21.99
N LEU A 108 19.33 -18.19 -20.82
CA LEU A 108 19.66 -16.89 -20.24
C LEU A 108 20.69 -16.22 -21.16
N LYS A 109 20.34 -15.03 -21.65
CA LYS A 109 21.23 -14.29 -22.53
C LYS A 109 21.68 -12.99 -21.88
N GLU A 110 22.97 -12.77 -21.95
CA GLU A 110 23.61 -11.53 -21.59
C GLU A 110 23.87 -10.71 -22.87
N PHE A 111 23.40 -9.48 -22.86
CA PHE A 111 23.54 -8.55 -23.97
C PHE A 111 24.37 -7.36 -23.51
N LYS A 112 25.19 -6.83 -24.39
CA LYS A 112 25.89 -5.57 -24.17
C LYS A 112 25.04 -4.39 -24.60
N ILE A 113 24.85 -3.45 -23.71
CA ILE A 113 24.08 -2.24 -23.96
C ILE A 113 24.86 -1.36 -24.96
N HIS A 114 24.15 -0.79 -25.93
CA HIS A 114 24.67 0.00 -27.05
C HIS A 114 25.43 -0.80 -28.14
N GLU A 115 25.59 -2.13 -27.99
CA GLU A 115 26.14 -2.97 -29.05
C GLU A 115 25.05 -3.84 -29.70
N ASN A 116 24.34 -4.63 -28.90
CA ASN A 116 23.31 -5.57 -29.36
C ASN A 116 22.01 -5.51 -28.54
N CYS A 117 21.90 -4.51 -27.71
CA CYS A 117 20.72 -4.21 -26.90
C CYS A 117 20.68 -2.71 -26.61
N GLU A 118 19.48 -2.16 -26.65
CA GLU A 118 19.21 -0.82 -26.09
C GLU A 118 18.28 -0.93 -24.90
N ILE A 119 18.35 -0.01 -23.98
CA ILE A 119 17.47 0.03 -22.82
C ILE A 119 16.65 1.33 -22.81
N ILE A 120 15.36 1.16 -22.54
CA ILE A 120 14.45 2.25 -22.24
C ILE A 120 14.30 2.29 -20.72
N LYS A 121 14.59 3.42 -20.11
CA LYS A 121 14.46 3.62 -18.66
C LYS A 121 13.33 4.59 -18.34
N LEU A 122 12.61 4.30 -17.28
CA LEU A 122 11.53 5.16 -16.79
C LEU A 122 12.10 6.39 -16.07
N GLN A 123 13.10 6.17 -15.23
CA GLN A 123 13.74 7.18 -14.40
C GLN A 123 15.25 7.20 -14.63
N PRO A 124 15.94 8.34 -14.38
CA PRO A 124 17.39 8.44 -14.56
C PRO A 124 18.20 7.44 -13.72
N ASP A 125 17.67 7.04 -12.57
CA ASP A 125 18.26 6.09 -11.63
C ASP A 125 17.85 4.63 -11.90
N TYR A 126 17.19 4.37 -13.02
CA TYR A 126 16.65 3.04 -13.40
C TYR A 126 15.57 2.51 -12.43
N GLY A 127 15.03 3.38 -11.57
CA GLY A 127 14.00 3.04 -10.60
C GLY A 127 12.63 2.83 -11.24
N SER A 128 11.80 2.04 -10.57
CA SER A 128 10.40 1.82 -10.89
C SER A 128 9.48 2.75 -10.09
N VAL A 129 8.18 2.73 -10.38
CA VAL A 129 7.19 3.44 -9.54
C VAL A 129 6.69 2.57 -8.39
N MET A 130 7.16 1.32 -8.29
CA MET A 130 6.61 0.35 -7.33
C MET A 130 6.86 0.75 -5.88
N ASP A 131 7.99 1.37 -5.56
CA ASP A 131 8.28 1.85 -4.20
C ASP A 131 7.25 2.88 -3.74
N LEU A 132 6.91 3.82 -4.63
CA LEU A 132 5.87 4.81 -4.37
C LEU A 132 4.50 4.14 -4.23
N VAL A 133 4.15 3.27 -5.17
CA VAL A 133 2.87 2.56 -5.20
C VAL A 133 2.67 1.72 -3.95
N THR A 134 3.67 0.92 -3.55
CA THR A 134 3.57 0.04 -2.37
C THR A 134 3.47 0.85 -1.07
N THR A 135 4.21 1.95 -0.96
CA THR A 135 4.14 2.83 0.21
C THR A 135 2.73 3.40 0.39
N TYR A 136 2.14 3.96 -0.67
CA TYR A 136 0.79 4.51 -0.58
C TYR A 136 -0.29 3.44 -0.43
N ALA A 137 -0.10 2.26 -1.04
CA ALA A 137 -1.00 1.13 -0.87
C ALA A 137 -1.09 0.68 0.59
N ASP A 138 0.06 0.58 1.26
CA ASP A 138 0.12 0.21 2.67
C ASP A 138 -0.56 1.24 3.57
N LEU A 139 -0.31 2.53 3.34
CA LEU A 139 -0.98 3.62 4.07
C LEU A 139 -2.51 3.63 3.84
N MET A 140 -2.97 3.41 2.60
CA MET A 140 -4.41 3.34 2.30
C MET A 140 -5.06 2.12 2.97
N ALA A 141 -4.38 0.98 2.94
CA ALA A 141 -4.85 -0.23 3.61
C ALA A 141 -4.98 -0.02 5.13
N LEU A 142 -3.96 0.57 5.75
CA LEU A 142 -3.95 0.90 7.17
C LEU A 142 -5.07 1.88 7.54
N ALA A 143 -5.26 2.93 6.74
CA ALA A 143 -6.33 3.91 6.95
C ALA A 143 -7.72 3.26 6.90
N LEU A 144 -7.96 2.38 5.94
CA LEU A 144 -9.25 1.68 5.83
C LEU A 144 -9.47 0.71 7.00
N GLU A 145 -8.45 -0.06 7.39
CA GLU A 145 -8.53 -0.97 8.53
C GLU A 145 -8.83 -0.22 9.83
N THR A 146 -8.11 0.88 10.07
CA THR A 146 -8.30 1.73 11.25
C THR A 146 -9.69 2.37 11.27
N THR A 147 -10.14 2.89 10.11
CA THR A 147 -11.49 3.47 10.00
C THR A 147 -12.56 2.42 10.27
N GLY A 148 -12.42 1.21 9.73
CA GLY A 148 -13.32 0.10 10.00
C GLY A 148 -13.37 -0.27 11.47
N ALA A 149 -12.21 -0.39 12.13
CA ALA A 149 -12.12 -0.65 13.56
C ALA A 149 -12.78 0.46 14.40
N ASN A 150 -12.55 1.74 14.05
CA ASN A 150 -13.18 2.86 14.75
C ASN A 150 -14.70 2.88 14.59
N LEU A 151 -15.21 2.56 13.40
CA LEU A 151 -16.66 2.44 13.17
C LEU A 151 -17.27 1.30 13.96
N LEU A 152 -16.58 0.17 14.09
CA LEU A 152 -17.03 -0.94 14.94
C LEU A 152 -17.00 -0.54 16.42
N ASN A 153 -15.92 0.07 16.87
CA ASN A 153 -15.77 0.54 18.25
C ASN A 153 -16.80 1.62 18.62
N SER A 154 -17.19 2.47 17.67
CA SER A 154 -18.25 3.46 17.90
C SER A 154 -19.62 2.83 18.16
N LYS A 155 -19.86 1.62 17.66
CA LYS A 155 -21.09 0.83 17.94
C LYS A 155 -21.06 0.16 19.31
N LEU A 156 -19.89 -0.10 19.87
CA LEU A 156 -19.69 -0.76 21.17
C LEU A 156 -19.56 0.24 22.32
N SER A 157 -20.06 1.42 22.17
CA SER A 157 -19.63 2.65 22.84
C SER A 157 -19.75 2.68 24.37
N TYR A 158 -20.49 1.78 25.01
CA TYR A 158 -20.68 1.91 26.46
C TYR A 158 -20.73 0.56 27.16
N VAL A 159 -19.80 0.34 28.09
CA VAL A 159 -19.91 -0.73 29.09
C VAL A 159 -20.41 -0.08 30.37
N PHE A 160 -21.57 -0.50 30.82
CA PHE A 160 -22.17 -0.02 32.05
C PHE A 160 -21.97 -1.06 33.16
N PHE A 161 -21.42 -0.64 34.28
CA PHE A 161 -21.40 -1.44 35.48
C PHE A 161 -22.59 -1.01 36.34
N ALA A 162 -23.49 -1.93 36.62
CA ALA A 162 -24.63 -1.69 37.47
C ALA A 162 -24.46 -2.48 38.78
N GLU A 163 -24.71 -1.85 39.90
CA GLU A 163 -24.57 -2.49 41.23
C GLU A 163 -25.62 -3.56 41.51
N ASN A 164 -26.78 -3.47 40.85
CA ASN A 164 -27.84 -4.41 41.04
C ASN A 164 -28.62 -4.72 39.75
N LYS A 165 -29.40 -5.79 39.76
CA LYS A 165 -30.16 -6.25 38.61
C LYS A 165 -31.20 -5.23 38.12
N THR A 166 -31.82 -4.51 39.02
CA THR A 166 -32.86 -3.50 38.70
C THR A 166 -32.26 -2.33 37.93
N ALA A 167 -31.07 -1.83 38.36
CA ALA A 167 -30.33 -0.81 37.65
C ALA A 167 -29.89 -1.29 36.27
N ALA A 168 -29.42 -2.54 36.15
CA ALA A 168 -29.03 -3.13 34.87
C ALA A 168 -30.19 -3.18 33.86
N GLU A 169 -31.39 -3.57 34.32
CA GLU A 169 -32.60 -3.62 33.48
C GLU A 169 -33.06 -2.21 33.05
N SER A 170 -32.99 -1.24 33.94
CA SER A 170 -33.30 0.16 33.62
C SER A 170 -32.32 0.74 32.60
N PHE A 171 -31.05 0.43 32.74
CA PHE A 171 -30.03 0.82 31.74
C PHE A 171 -30.27 0.18 30.39
N LYS A 172 -30.58 -1.11 30.36
CA LYS A 172 -30.86 -1.81 29.11
C LYS A 172 -32.02 -1.15 28.37
N LYS A 173 -33.13 -0.86 29.08
CA LYS A 173 -34.27 -0.16 28.52
C LYS A 173 -33.90 1.24 27.98
N LEU A 174 -33.09 2.00 28.72
CA LEU A 174 -32.62 3.30 28.30
C LEU A 174 -31.76 3.22 27.03
N TYR A 175 -30.83 2.27 27.00
CA TYR A 175 -29.97 2.03 25.85
C TYR A 175 -30.76 1.63 24.61
N ASP A 176 -31.71 0.69 24.76
CA ASP A 176 -32.56 0.23 23.66
C ASP A 176 -33.39 1.40 23.05
N ARG A 177 -33.88 2.34 23.90
CA ARG A 177 -34.59 3.53 23.47
C ARG A 177 -33.70 4.54 22.75
N VAL A 178 -32.51 4.81 23.27
CA VAL A 178 -31.52 5.68 22.59
C VAL A 178 -31.07 5.06 21.28
N ALA A 179 -30.83 3.75 21.23
CA ALA A 179 -30.43 3.03 20.03
C ALA A 179 -31.55 3.01 18.96
N SER A 180 -32.82 3.08 19.37
CA SER A 180 -33.97 3.22 18.47
C SER A 180 -34.19 4.65 17.96
N GLY A 181 -33.36 5.62 18.38
CA GLY A 181 -33.42 7.01 17.91
C GLY A 181 -34.36 7.91 18.70
N GLU A 182 -34.81 7.51 19.90
CA GLU A 182 -35.58 8.40 20.75
C GLU A 182 -34.73 9.54 21.32
N PRO A 183 -35.11 10.81 21.12
CA PRO A 183 -34.23 11.96 21.41
C PRO A 183 -34.18 12.35 22.89
N MET A 184 -34.78 11.61 23.81
CA MET A 184 -34.87 12.01 25.20
C MET A 184 -34.60 10.86 26.17
N ALA A 185 -33.63 11.06 27.05
CA ALA A 185 -33.34 10.20 28.19
C ALA A 185 -34.13 10.65 29.42
N VAL A 186 -35.07 9.83 29.87
CA VAL A 186 -35.67 10.00 31.21
C VAL A 186 -34.82 9.25 32.19
N ILE A 187 -34.29 9.95 33.19
CA ILE A 187 -33.50 9.34 34.26
C ILE A 187 -34.48 8.61 35.20
N ASP A 188 -34.35 7.29 35.29
CA ASP A 188 -35.10 6.47 36.25
C ASP A 188 -34.48 6.64 37.64
N LYS A 189 -35.32 6.77 38.68
CA LYS A 189 -34.87 6.86 40.07
C LYS A 189 -34.00 5.65 40.50
N ASN A 190 -34.20 4.50 39.88
CA ASN A 190 -33.42 3.29 40.13
C ASN A 190 -31.97 3.37 39.62
N LEU A 191 -31.62 4.44 38.91
CA LEU A 191 -30.28 4.73 38.45
C LEU A 191 -29.49 5.62 39.40
N LEU A 192 -30.09 6.04 40.50
CA LEU A 192 -29.47 6.83 41.56
C LEU A 192 -29.38 6.04 42.83
N MET A 193 -28.31 6.21 43.59
CA MET A 193 -28.20 5.70 44.99
C MET A 193 -29.02 6.58 45.92
N GLU A 194 -29.18 6.16 47.19
CA GLU A 194 -29.90 6.91 48.22
C GLU A 194 -29.31 8.28 48.52
N ASP A 195 -28.01 8.41 48.24
CA ASP A 195 -27.26 9.67 48.38
C ASP A 195 -27.33 10.59 47.15
N GLY A 196 -28.08 10.17 46.10
CA GLY A 196 -28.22 10.91 44.84
C GLY A 196 -27.06 10.75 43.86
N THR A 197 -26.07 9.93 44.16
CA THR A 197 -25.00 9.60 43.22
C THR A 197 -25.44 8.57 42.20
N PRO A 198 -24.87 8.56 41.01
CA PRO A 198 -25.22 7.56 39.98
C PRO A 198 -24.86 6.15 40.45
N ALA A 199 -25.83 5.22 40.43
CA ALA A 199 -25.64 3.79 40.68
C ALA A 199 -24.90 3.06 39.53
N TRP A 200 -24.10 3.77 38.76
CA TRP A 200 -23.44 3.26 37.58
C TRP A 200 -22.15 4.02 37.28
N GLN A 201 -21.22 3.32 36.64
CA GLN A 201 -20.00 3.91 36.10
C GLN A 201 -19.93 3.65 34.59
N ILE A 202 -19.63 4.68 33.82
CA ILE A 202 -19.37 4.56 32.39
C ILE A 202 -17.88 4.33 32.22
N PHE A 203 -17.53 3.21 31.60
CA PHE A 203 -16.17 2.99 31.10
C PHE A 203 -16.11 3.52 29.67
N THR A 204 -15.76 4.79 29.54
CA THR A 204 -15.39 5.35 28.23
C THR A 204 -13.91 5.11 28.03
N GLN A 205 -13.52 4.38 26.99
CA GLN A 205 -12.16 4.48 26.48
C GLN A 205 -11.96 5.95 26.08
N ASN A 206 -11.19 6.67 26.88
CA ASN A 206 -10.79 8.05 26.62
C ASN A 206 -9.79 8.03 25.44
N VAL A 207 -10.28 7.96 24.22
CA VAL A 207 -9.48 8.01 22.99
C VAL A 207 -8.98 9.44 22.71
N GLY A 208 -9.36 10.41 23.55
CA GLY A 208 -9.20 11.84 23.28
C GLY A 208 -8.03 12.55 23.92
N GLN A 209 -7.23 11.93 24.81
CA GLN A 209 -6.22 12.70 25.55
C GLN A 209 -4.76 12.29 25.38
N ASN A 210 -4.44 11.31 24.55
CA ASN A 210 -3.05 10.85 24.36
C ASN A 210 -2.52 10.97 22.92
N TYR A 211 -3.11 11.81 22.09
CA TYR A 211 -2.55 12.17 20.79
C TYR A 211 -2.36 13.69 20.72
N ILE A 212 -1.31 14.16 21.36
CA ILE A 212 -0.60 15.41 21.04
C ILE A 212 0.88 15.06 20.95
#